data_ae99afe99b82a0d5f8eb7baa6e854ab5
#
_entry.id   ae99afe99b82a0d5f8eb7baa6e854ab5
#
_cell.length_a   1.000
_cell.length_b   1.000
_cell.length_c   1.000
_cell.angle_alpha   90.00
_cell.angle_beta   90.00
_cell.angle_gamma   90.00
#
_symmetry.space_group_name_H-M   'P 1'
#
loop_
_entity.id
_entity.type
_entity.pdbx_description
1 polymer ?
#
loop_
_entity_poly.entity_id
_entity_poly.type
_entity_poly.pdbx_seq_one_letter_code
_entity_poly.pdbx_strand_id
1 'polypeptide(L)'
;MDKDRDNFWSEKELTSHMSNRRGRPILMAIAPGGSGELGKEEIVWELNRSVPEIPSPLFYRDQIYMVRNGGTLAAVDPGSGKLRYRGRLGGTGQYSASPVAANGHLYLLSDEGTLSVVTAGEEFDLVHRFQLPEAASVSPALASDTIYVRGVKHLWAFRAK
;
A
#
# COMPACT_ATOMS: atom_id res chain seq x y z
N MET A 1 24.06 -6.07 12.67
CA MET A 1 25.30 -6.84 12.45
C MET A 1 26.21 -6.52 13.60
N ASP A 2 26.63 -7.52 14.34
CA ASP A 2 27.57 -7.42 15.43
C ASP A 2 28.89 -6.85 14.89
N LYS A 3 29.21 -5.60 15.22
CA LYS A 3 30.33 -4.86 14.63
C LYS A 3 31.65 -5.11 15.34
N ASP A 4 31.61 -5.42 16.63
CA ASP A 4 32.78 -5.68 17.47
C ASP A 4 33.05 -7.19 17.65
N ARG A 5 32.12 -8.05 17.17
CA ARG A 5 32.21 -9.51 17.14
C ARG A 5 32.33 -10.15 18.52
N ASP A 6 31.69 -9.54 19.52
CA ASP A 6 31.65 -10.05 20.88
C ASP A 6 30.53 -11.11 21.09
N ASN A 7 29.76 -11.44 20.05
CA ASN A 7 28.58 -12.31 20.01
C ASN A 7 27.38 -11.81 20.80
N PHE A 8 27.36 -10.54 21.18
CA PHE A 8 26.22 -9.87 21.79
C PHE A 8 25.78 -8.68 20.94
N TRP A 9 24.54 -8.27 21.07
CA TRP A 9 24.01 -7.09 20.42
C TRP A 9 23.93 -5.98 21.46
N SER A 10 24.82 -5.01 21.40
CA SER A 10 24.68 -3.79 22.18
C SER A 10 23.44 -3.00 21.73
N GLU A 11 22.86 -2.21 22.63
CA GLU A 11 21.71 -1.35 22.31
C GLU A 11 21.99 -0.43 21.09
N LYS A 12 23.23 0.05 20.97
CA LYS A 12 23.68 0.87 19.86
C LYS A 12 23.73 0.12 18.53
N GLU A 13 24.16 -1.13 18.53
CA GLU A 13 24.17 -1.99 17.34
C GLU A 13 22.76 -2.38 16.94
N LEU A 14 21.92 -2.75 17.92
CA LEU A 14 20.52 -3.06 17.70
C LEU A 14 19.78 -1.86 17.09
N THR A 15 19.94 -0.68 17.66
CA THR A 15 19.33 0.56 17.18
C THR A 15 19.83 0.93 15.78
N SER A 16 21.16 0.81 15.53
CA SER A 16 21.75 1.03 14.21
C SER A 16 21.24 0.02 13.17
N HIS A 17 21.08 -1.24 13.55
CA HIS A 17 20.57 -2.27 12.67
C HIS A 17 19.08 -2.08 12.35
N MET A 18 18.30 -1.71 13.34
CA MET A 18 16.88 -1.41 13.16
C MET A 18 16.65 -0.14 12.34
N SER A 19 17.47 0.90 12.53
CA SER A 19 17.38 2.14 11.77
C SER A 19 17.84 1.98 10.31
N ASN A 20 18.82 1.13 10.04
CA ASN A 20 19.31 0.85 8.68
C ASN A 20 18.42 -0.10 7.87
N ARG A 21 17.58 -0.90 8.51
CA ARG A 21 16.65 -1.80 7.81
C ARG A 21 15.36 -1.13 7.35
N ARG A 22 15.02 0.02 7.93
CA ARG A 22 13.85 0.81 7.55
C ARG A 22 14.32 2.18 7.12
N GLY A 23 14.64 2.32 5.83
CA GLY A 23 14.71 3.64 5.21
C GLY A 23 13.44 4.42 5.56
N ARG A 24 13.48 5.74 5.53
CA ARG A 24 12.25 6.55 5.64
C ARG A 24 11.38 6.21 4.44
N PRO A 25 10.14 5.76 4.65
CA PRO A 25 9.25 5.54 3.53
C PRO A 25 8.98 6.90 2.87
N ILE A 26 9.33 6.99 1.60
CA ILE A 26 9.18 8.20 0.80
C ILE A 26 8.47 7.80 -0.49
N LEU A 27 7.47 8.57 -0.87
CA LEU A 27 6.89 8.56 -2.21
C LEU A 27 7.25 9.89 -2.88
N MET A 28 7.81 9.83 -4.07
CA MET A 28 8.17 10.99 -4.86
C MET A 28 7.51 10.95 -6.23
N ALA A 29 7.07 12.11 -6.71
CA ALA A 29 6.78 12.29 -8.13
C ALA A 29 7.99 12.93 -8.78
N ILE A 30 8.44 12.33 -9.87
CA ILE A 30 9.61 12.78 -10.63
C ILE A 30 9.13 13.19 -12.00
N ALA A 31 9.56 14.37 -12.47
CA ALA A 31 9.27 14.85 -13.81
C ALA A 31 10.00 13.96 -14.84
N PRO A 32 9.31 13.47 -15.89
CA PRO A 32 9.96 12.71 -16.95
C PRO A 32 10.80 13.62 -17.84
N GLY A 33 11.81 13.06 -18.51
CA GLY A 33 12.58 13.75 -19.55
C GLY A 33 14.02 14.12 -19.19
N GLY A 34 14.46 13.85 -17.96
CA GLY A 34 15.88 13.96 -17.57
C GLY A 34 16.74 12.85 -18.20
N SER A 35 18.03 13.14 -18.40
CA SER A 35 19.03 12.13 -18.80
C SER A 35 20.18 12.14 -17.81
N GLY A 36 20.68 10.96 -17.44
CA GLY A 36 21.76 10.82 -16.46
C GLY A 36 21.26 10.73 -15.03
N GLU A 37 22.03 11.30 -14.08
CA GLU A 37 21.67 11.33 -12.68
C GLU A 37 20.61 12.42 -12.43
N LEU A 38 19.49 12.04 -11.80
CA LEU A 38 18.40 12.97 -11.48
C LEU A 38 18.74 13.72 -10.21
N GLY A 39 18.63 15.05 -10.24
CA GLY A 39 18.80 15.94 -9.12
C GLY A 39 17.51 16.22 -8.36
N LYS A 40 17.54 17.18 -7.46
CA LYS A 40 16.37 17.59 -6.71
C LYS A 40 15.37 18.40 -7.52
N GLU A 41 15.81 18.98 -8.60
CA GLU A 41 15.03 19.80 -9.53
C GLU A 41 13.98 18.98 -10.31
N GLU A 42 14.19 17.67 -10.47
CA GLU A 42 13.23 16.80 -11.10
C GLU A 42 12.15 16.29 -10.16
N ILE A 43 12.31 16.52 -8.83
CA ILE A 43 11.31 16.13 -7.84
C ILE A 43 10.16 17.15 -7.85
N VAL A 44 9.01 16.75 -8.36
CA VAL A 44 7.80 17.57 -8.39
C VAL A 44 7.23 17.74 -6.97
N TRP A 45 7.15 16.66 -6.22
CA TRP A 45 6.76 16.64 -4.80
C TRP A 45 7.27 15.38 -4.10
N GLU A 46 7.34 15.46 -2.78
CA GLU A 46 7.73 14.37 -1.89
C GLU A 46 6.72 14.20 -0.77
N LEU A 47 6.38 12.96 -0.45
CA LEU A 47 5.51 12.58 0.64
C LEU A 47 6.22 11.56 1.55
N ASN A 48 6.26 11.86 2.86
CA ASN A 48 6.90 11.01 3.87
C ASN A 48 5.92 10.52 4.96
N ARG A 49 4.62 10.76 4.77
CA ARG A 49 3.55 10.30 5.65
C ARG A 49 2.53 9.50 4.87
N SER A 50 1.97 8.47 5.52
CA SER A 50 0.99 7.58 4.90
C SER A 50 1.52 6.76 3.72
N VAL A 51 2.82 6.72 3.53
CA VAL A 51 3.47 5.94 2.48
C VAL A 51 3.44 4.46 2.87
N PRO A 52 3.05 3.55 1.97
CA PRO A 52 3.06 2.11 2.23
C PRO A 52 4.49 1.57 2.39
N GLU A 53 4.61 0.45 3.09
CA GLU A 53 5.90 -0.23 3.28
C GLU A 53 6.16 -1.25 2.16
N ILE A 54 5.13 -1.95 1.71
CA ILE A 54 5.21 -3.02 0.69
C ILE A 54 4.29 -2.73 -0.50
N PRO A 55 2.98 -2.43 -0.28
CA PRO A 55 2.05 -2.23 -1.39
C PRO A 55 2.49 -1.10 -2.32
N SER A 56 2.34 -1.31 -3.62
CA SER A 56 2.51 -0.25 -4.60
C SER A 56 1.36 0.76 -4.51
N PRO A 57 1.63 2.07 -4.65
CA PRO A 57 0.57 3.04 -4.86
C PRO A 57 -0.21 2.75 -6.15
N LEU A 58 -1.51 3.01 -6.14
CA LEU A 58 -2.38 2.84 -7.29
C LEU A 58 -2.88 4.21 -7.78
N PHE A 59 -2.60 4.54 -9.04
CA PHE A 59 -3.23 5.67 -9.71
C PHE A 59 -4.55 5.23 -10.36
N TYR A 60 -5.66 5.86 -9.96
CA TYR A 60 -6.98 5.58 -10.52
C TYR A 60 -7.89 6.80 -10.35
N ARG A 61 -8.62 7.19 -11.41
CA ARG A 61 -9.56 8.33 -11.41
C ARG A 61 -8.95 9.61 -10.81
N ASP A 62 -7.81 10.02 -11.35
CA ASP A 62 -7.08 11.24 -10.97
C ASP A 62 -6.70 11.34 -9.49
N GLN A 63 -6.47 10.19 -8.85
CA GLN A 63 -5.97 10.11 -7.48
C GLN A 63 -4.95 8.98 -7.33
N ILE A 64 -4.02 9.15 -6.39
CA ILE A 64 -3.09 8.10 -5.96
C ILE A 64 -3.58 7.53 -4.63
N TYR A 65 -3.86 6.24 -4.61
CA TYR A 65 -4.32 5.51 -3.44
C TYR A 65 -3.21 4.68 -2.85
N MET A 66 -3.08 4.74 -1.52
CA MET A 66 -2.05 4.03 -0.76
C MET A 66 -2.66 3.37 0.45
N VAL A 67 -2.31 2.12 0.70
CA VAL A 67 -2.71 1.38 1.91
C VAL A 67 -1.48 1.05 2.76
N ARG A 68 -1.60 1.28 4.06
CA ARG A 68 -0.56 0.96 5.05
C ARG A 68 -0.98 -0.15 5.99
N ASN A 69 0.04 -0.76 6.60
CA ASN A 69 -0.17 -1.65 7.75
C ASN A 69 -1.08 -1.00 8.81
N GLY A 70 -1.96 -1.81 9.40
CA GLY A 70 -3.02 -1.33 10.28
C GLY A 70 -4.27 -0.81 9.54
N GLY A 71 -4.37 -1.04 8.22
CA GLY A 71 -5.59 -0.79 7.43
C GLY A 71 -5.95 0.69 7.27
N THR A 72 -4.96 1.56 7.07
CA THR A 72 -5.22 2.95 6.73
C THR A 72 -5.06 3.15 5.22
N LEU A 73 -6.15 3.52 4.55
CA LEU A 73 -6.15 4.02 3.17
C LEU A 73 -5.92 5.53 3.16
N ALA A 74 -5.07 6.00 2.27
CA ALA A 74 -4.88 7.42 1.99
C ALA A 74 -5.06 7.67 0.49
N ALA A 75 -5.73 8.76 0.14
CA ALA A 75 -5.80 9.29 -1.21
C ALA A 75 -5.07 10.62 -1.30
N VAL A 76 -4.24 10.79 -2.32
CA VAL A 76 -3.47 12.02 -2.55
C VAL A 76 -3.67 12.53 -3.97
N ASP A 77 -3.56 13.82 -4.12
CA ASP A 77 -3.57 14.51 -5.40
C ASP A 77 -2.27 14.21 -6.18
N PRO A 78 -2.32 13.72 -7.42
CA PRO A 78 -1.14 13.30 -8.16
C PRO A 78 -0.25 14.47 -8.60
N GLY A 79 -0.81 15.67 -8.77
CA GLY A 79 -0.05 16.84 -9.20
C GLY A 79 0.72 17.52 -8.07
N SER A 80 0.22 17.44 -6.84
CA SER A 80 0.79 18.16 -5.70
C SER A 80 1.24 17.29 -4.53
N GLY A 81 0.91 15.99 -4.53
CA GLY A 81 1.13 15.10 -3.39
C GLY A 81 0.29 15.42 -2.15
N LYS A 82 -0.64 16.39 -2.24
CA LYS A 82 -1.47 16.77 -1.10
C LYS A 82 -2.45 15.68 -0.73
N LEU A 83 -2.53 15.39 0.56
CA LEU A 83 -3.53 14.45 1.08
C LEU A 83 -4.94 14.99 0.84
N ARG A 84 -5.79 14.20 0.18
CA ARG A 84 -7.21 14.48 0.01
C ARG A 84 -8.01 13.93 1.19
N TYR A 85 -7.85 12.63 1.47
CA TYR A 85 -8.48 12.02 2.64
C TYR A 85 -7.69 10.85 3.19
N ARG A 86 -8.07 10.40 4.37
CA ARG A 86 -7.70 9.12 4.99
C ARG A 86 -8.93 8.42 5.53
N GLY A 87 -8.90 7.09 5.46
CA GLY A 87 -9.95 6.26 6.05
C GLY A 87 -9.42 4.96 6.63
N ARG A 88 -10.20 4.37 7.53
CA ARG A 88 -9.91 3.07 8.14
C ARG A 88 -10.68 1.97 7.44
N LEU A 89 -9.95 0.96 6.94
CA LEU A 89 -10.54 -0.21 6.27
C LEU A 89 -11.15 -1.22 7.26
N GLY A 90 -10.81 -1.08 8.54
CA GLY A 90 -11.31 -1.97 9.60
C GLY A 90 -10.54 -3.28 9.78
N GLY A 91 -9.61 -3.61 8.90
CA GLY A 91 -8.60 -4.64 9.14
C GLY A 91 -7.45 -4.07 9.98
N THR A 92 -6.92 -4.84 10.91
CA THR A 92 -5.85 -4.38 11.83
C THR A 92 -4.48 -4.88 11.44
N GLY A 93 -4.40 -5.88 10.58
CA GLY A 93 -3.17 -6.59 10.23
C GLY A 93 -2.25 -5.86 9.27
N GLN A 94 -1.34 -6.63 8.71
CA GLN A 94 -0.44 -6.17 7.66
C GLN A 94 -1.17 -6.12 6.31
N TYR A 95 -0.66 -5.27 5.43
CA TYR A 95 -1.08 -5.16 4.04
C TYR A 95 0.15 -5.32 3.16
N SER A 96 0.30 -6.49 2.53
CA SER A 96 1.37 -6.77 1.56
C SER A 96 0.86 -6.66 0.12
N ALA A 97 -0.44 -6.93 -0.07
CA ALA A 97 -1.11 -6.84 -1.36
C ALA A 97 -1.26 -5.38 -1.81
N SER A 98 -0.90 -5.09 -3.05
CA SER A 98 -1.18 -3.79 -3.67
C SER A 98 -2.68 -3.62 -3.94
N PRO A 99 -3.23 -2.41 -3.78
CA PRO A 99 -4.61 -2.13 -4.16
C PRO A 99 -4.81 -2.36 -5.66
N VAL A 100 -6.01 -2.79 -6.03
CA VAL A 100 -6.44 -2.87 -7.43
C VAL A 100 -7.78 -2.15 -7.59
N ALA A 101 -8.12 -1.70 -8.80
CA ALA A 101 -9.35 -0.94 -9.03
C ALA A 101 -10.07 -1.37 -10.30
N ALA A 102 -11.39 -1.40 -10.24
CA ALA A 102 -12.28 -1.55 -11.39
C ALA A 102 -13.66 -0.93 -11.09
N ASN A 103 -14.36 -0.49 -12.12
CA ASN A 103 -15.76 -0.04 -12.06
C ASN A 103 -16.04 0.99 -10.94
N GLY A 104 -15.09 1.89 -10.70
CA GLY A 104 -15.24 2.93 -9.67
C GLY A 104 -14.95 2.49 -8.24
N HIS A 105 -14.45 1.29 -8.03
CA HIS A 105 -14.13 0.77 -6.71
C HIS A 105 -12.66 0.36 -6.60
N LEU A 106 -12.14 0.47 -5.39
CA LEU A 106 -10.84 -0.02 -4.96
C LEU A 106 -11.05 -1.32 -4.17
N TYR A 107 -10.19 -2.28 -4.40
CA TYR A 107 -10.16 -3.57 -3.70
C TYR A 107 -8.85 -3.68 -2.95
N LEU A 108 -8.93 -3.78 -1.62
CA LEU A 108 -7.78 -3.76 -0.72
C LEU A 108 -7.82 -5.01 0.16
N LEU A 109 -6.74 -5.79 0.15
CA LEU A 109 -6.65 -7.06 0.84
C LEU A 109 -5.60 -6.99 1.95
N SER A 110 -6.00 -7.35 3.17
CA SER A 110 -5.06 -7.54 4.29
C SER A 110 -4.47 -8.95 4.26
N ASP A 111 -3.31 -9.12 4.87
CA ASP A 111 -2.64 -10.43 4.98
C ASP A 111 -3.47 -11.45 5.78
N GLU A 112 -4.36 -10.97 6.65
CA GLU A 112 -5.32 -11.79 7.38
C GLU A 112 -6.55 -12.22 6.55
N GLY A 113 -6.62 -11.81 5.28
CA GLY A 113 -7.70 -12.18 4.36
C GLY A 113 -8.92 -11.27 4.42
N THR A 114 -8.81 -10.06 4.99
CA THR A 114 -9.91 -9.08 4.92
C THR A 114 -9.85 -8.35 3.58
N LEU A 115 -10.83 -8.58 2.72
CA LEU A 115 -11.04 -7.83 1.47
C LEU A 115 -11.99 -6.67 1.73
N SER A 116 -11.50 -5.46 1.55
CA SER A 116 -12.27 -4.21 1.70
C SER A 116 -12.53 -3.60 0.33
N VAL A 117 -13.75 -3.13 0.10
CA VAL A 117 -14.18 -2.44 -1.12
C VAL A 117 -14.50 -1.00 -0.77
N VAL A 118 -13.85 -0.06 -1.43
CA VAL A 118 -13.99 1.39 -1.19
C VAL A 118 -14.37 2.07 -2.50
N THR A 119 -15.31 3.01 -2.47
CA THR A 119 -15.59 3.85 -3.63
C THR A 119 -14.38 4.73 -3.96
N ALA A 120 -13.95 4.72 -5.22
CA ALA A 120 -12.90 5.63 -5.69
C ALA A 120 -13.51 7.01 -5.92
N GLY A 121 -13.11 8.02 -5.15
CA GLY A 121 -13.70 9.36 -5.21
C GLY A 121 -13.00 10.35 -4.27
N GLU A 122 -13.64 11.50 -4.07
CA GLU A 122 -13.11 12.63 -3.30
C GLU A 122 -13.13 12.40 -1.78
N GLU A 123 -13.95 11.46 -1.30
CA GLU A 123 -14.12 11.15 0.11
C GLU A 123 -13.95 9.64 0.36
N PHE A 124 -13.66 9.30 1.61
CA PHE A 124 -13.57 7.90 2.02
C PHE A 124 -14.95 7.29 2.19
N ASP A 125 -15.26 6.30 1.37
CA ASP A 125 -16.51 5.55 1.43
C ASP A 125 -16.22 4.04 1.37
N LEU A 126 -16.31 3.36 2.52
CA LEU A 126 -16.15 1.91 2.66
C LEU A 126 -17.49 1.24 2.37
N VAL A 127 -17.65 0.71 1.16
CA VAL A 127 -18.89 0.10 0.68
C VAL A 127 -19.11 -1.30 1.25
N HIS A 128 -18.05 -2.11 1.28
CA HIS A 128 -18.16 -3.50 1.69
C HIS A 128 -16.86 -4.02 2.30
N ARG A 129 -17.01 -5.04 3.16
CA ARG A 129 -15.90 -5.79 3.74
C ARG A 129 -16.26 -7.26 3.84
N PHE A 130 -15.37 -8.09 3.37
CA PHE A 130 -15.52 -9.54 3.40
C PHE A 130 -14.29 -10.16 4.05
N GLN A 131 -14.50 -11.16 4.91
CA GLN A 131 -13.43 -11.94 5.54
C GLN A 131 -13.30 -13.28 4.85
N LEU A 132 -12.15 -13.52 4.22
CA LEU A 132 -11.76 -14.85 3.76
C LEU A 132 -11.52 -15.78 4.95
N PRO A 133 -11.84 -17.07 4.83
CA PRO A 133 -11.58 -18.03 5.91
C PRO A 133 -10.09 -18.44 6.02
N GLU A 134 -9.22 -17.75 5.31
CA GLU A 134 -7.77 -17.99 5.30
C GLU A 134 -6.98 -16.70 5.02
N ALA A 135 -5.70 -16.71 5.34
CA ALA A 135 -4.78 -15.62 5.05
C ALA A 135 -4.55 -15.47 3.52
N ALA A 136 -4.30 -14.24 3.09
CA ALA A 136 -4.04 -13.90 1.69
C ALA A 136 -3.18 -12.63 1.61
N SER A 137 -1.99 -12.70 1.04
CA SER A 137 -1.03 -11.59 0.98
C SER A 137 -0.67 -11.15 -0.45
N VAL A 138 -1.40 -11.64 -1.43
CA VAL A 138 -1.15 -11.38 -2.85
C VAL A 138 -2.19 -10.45 -3.41
N SER A 139 -1.77 -9.50 -4.25
CA SER A 139 -2.70 -8.56 -4.91
C SER A 139 -3.81 -9.31 -5.65
N PRO A 140 -5.09 -8.92 -5.47
CA PRO A 140 -6.18 -9.50 -6.22
C PRO A 140 -6.01 -9.28 -7.72
N ALA A 141 -6.50 -10.21 -8.53
CA ALA A 141 -6.62 -10.04 -9.97
C ALA A 141 -8.08 -9.73 -10.34
N LEU A 142 -8.26 -8.83 -11.29
CA LEU A 142 -9.57 -8.45 -11.81
C LEU A 142 -9.64 -8.87 -13.27
N ALA A 143 -10.65 -9.66 -13.63
CA ALA A 143 -10.88 -10.07 -15.01
C ALA A 143 -12.39 -10.14 -15.28
N SER A 144 -12.84 -9.42 -16.29
CA SER A 144 -14.26 -9.29 -16.63
C SER A 144 -15.09 -8.82 -15.42
N ASP A 145 -16.01 -9.63 -14.95
CA ASP A 145 -16.90 -9.39 -13.80
C ASP A 145 -16.47 -10.13 -12.52
N THR A 146 -15.23 -10.62 -12.48
CA THR A 146 -14.75 -11.52 -11.43
C THR A 146 -13.51 -10.97 -10.73
N ILE A 147 -13.51 -11.04 -9.40
CA ILE A 147 -12.35 -10.78 -8.55
C ILE A 147 -11.76 -12.12 -8.16
N TYR A 148 -10.46 -12.31 -8.44
CA TYR A 148 -9.71 -13.50 -8.05
C TYR A 148 -8.77 -13.14 -6.90
N VAL A 149 -8.87 -13.89 -5.81
CA VAL A 149 -8.02 -13.72 -4.63
C VAL A 149 -7.31 -15.03 -4.33
N ARG A 150 -5.98 -15.01 -4.32
CA ARG A 150 -5.16 -16.14 -3.93
C ARG A 150 -4.99 -16.16 -2.41
N GLY A 151 -5.62 -17.13 -1.74
CA GLY A 151 -5.35 -17.46 -0.36
C GLY A 151 -4.17 -18.45 -0.21
N VAL A 152 -3.86 -18.82 1.02
CA VAL A 152 -2.78 -19.79 1.30
C VAL A 152 -3.08 -21.16 0.68
N LYS A 153 -4.35 -21.60 0.72
CA LYS A 153 -4.77 -22.93 0.28
C LYS A 153 -5.59 -22.91 -1.00
N HIS A 154 -6.36 -21.83 -1.24
CA HIS A 154 -7.36 -21.78 -2.30
C HIS A 154 -7.18 -20.57 -3.21
N LEU A 155 -7.69 -20.67 -4.42
CA LEU A 155 -7.97 -19.53 -5.31
C LEU A 155 -9.49 -19.25 -5.23
N TRP A 156 -9.83 -18.08 -4.73
CA TRP A 156 -11.19 -17.59 -4.58
C TRP A 156 -11.60 -16.78 -5.80
N ALA A 157 -12.81 -16.98 -6.28
CA ALA A 157 -13.40 -16.20 -7.37
C ALA A 157 -14.73 -15.61 -6.91
N PHE A 158 -14.83 -14.28 -6.88
CA PHE A 158 -16.03 -13.53 -6.51
C PHE A 158 -16.61 -12.88 -7.75
N ARG A 159 -17.86 -13.18 -8.06
CA ARG A 159 -18.59 -12.64 -9.20
C ARG A 159 -19.86 -11.97 -8.73
N ALA A 160 -20.21 -10.82 -9.33
CA ALA A 160 -21.54 -10.23 -9.15
C ALA A 160 -22.61 -11.18 -9.70
N LYS A 161 -23.75 -11.25 -9.01
CA LYS A 161 -24.93 -11.97 -9.47
C LYS A 161 -25.72 -11.12 -10.46
#